data_7da145688f8f0d722ce4988ced92483b
#
_entry.id   7da145688f8f0d722ce4988ced92483b
#
_cell.length_a   1.000
_cell.length_b   1.000
_cell.length_c   1.000
_cell.angle_alpha   90.00
_cell.angle_beta   90.00
_cell.angle_gamma   90.00
#
_symmetry.space_group_name_H-M   'P 1'
#
loop_
_entity.id
_entity.type
_entity.pdbx_description
1 polymer ?
#
loop_
_entity_poly.entity_id
_entity_poly.type
_entity_poly.pdbx_seq_one_letter_code
_entity_poly.pdbx_strand_id
1 'polypeptide(L)'
;MSENQHKNNNPDYEAQLMNRGCQLSTEYTPGQKVLSCGRCKLNQFDWLKDYENQEVKGKVCLAEVRFKNDRKDYFIYPEDLELEVGEMVAVEAAIGHDIGIVTMLGEIVKHQMKRKKFRTPLAEMKKIYRRARPNDVEKWLSAIKLESGTLSRTRTIAENLGLEMKLNDVEYQGDKTKAIFYYTADGRVDFRELIKKLSEEFHIRIEMRQIGVRQESAKLGGIGSCGRELCCASWICDFQSVTTNVARVQQLSPNPQKLAGQCGKLKCCLNFEYEAYVDALKAFSDPNIVLHFESGDAIHQKNDVFKGIMWYSYTNDKGNIMAIPVDKVKDIIALNKKGQKPNKLEDYAVTKEAQTNTNEGYGEADLKKMSD
;
A
#
# COMPACT_ATOMS: atom_id res chain seq x y z
N MET A 1 31.02 37.70 -22.12
CA MET A 1 31.01 37.52 -20.67
C MET A 1 29.69 36.84 -20.33
N SER A 2 29.70 35.55 -20.22
CA SER A 2 28.53 34.70 -19.99
C SER A 2 28.41 34.45 -18.50
N GLU A 3 27.33 34.97 -17.90
CA GLU A 3 26.98 34.68 -16.50
C GLU A 3 26.54 33.22 -16.37
N ASN A 4 27.37 32.44 -15.69
CA ASN A 4 27.06 31.10 -15.22
C ASN A 4 25.98 31.18 -14.11
N GLN A 5 24.74 30.91 -14.44
CA GLN A 5 23.73 30.61 -13.45
C GLN A 5 24.03 29.25 -12.82
N HIS A 6 24.61 29.25 -11.63
CA HIS A 6 24.70 28.07 -10.77
C HIS A 6 23.29 27.58 -10.39
N LYS A 7 22.83 26.58 -11.11
CA LYS A 7 21.69 25.76 -10.63
C LYS A 7 22.14 25.06 -9.34
N ASN A 8 21.68 25.53 -8.21
CA ASN A 8 21.76 24.82 -6.93
C ASN A 8 20.84 23.60 -7.01
N ASN A 9 21.31 22.53 -7.63
CA ASN A 9 20.72 21.20 -7.49
C ASN A 9 21.13 20.66 -6.11
N ASN A 10 20.39 21.02 -5.08
CA ASN A 10 20.53 20.41 -3.77
C ASN A 10 19.73 19.09 -3.78
N PRO A 11 20.36 17.89 -3.74
CA PRO A 11 19.68 16.61 -3.80
C PRO A 11 18.68 16.40 -2.65
N ASP A 12 18.88 17.07 -1.51
CA ASP A 12 17.95 17.03 -0.37
C ASP A 12 16.61 17.73 -0.66
N TYR A 13 16.59 18.69 -1.56
CA TYR A 13 15.37 19.42 -1.92
C TYR A 13 14.44 18.60 -2.81
N GLU A 14 14.98 17.87 -3.78
CA GLU A 14 14.20 16.97 -4.65
C GLU A 14 13.65 15.77 -3.86
N ALA A 15 14.43 15.22 -2.93
CA ALA A 15 13.98 14.13 -2.07
C ALA A 15 12.82 14.53 -1.14
N GLN A 16 12.82 15.76 -0.62
CA GLN A 16 11.75 16.29 0.24
C GLN A 16 10.45 16.53 -0.53
N LEU A 17 10.52 16.92 -1.80
CA LEU A 17 9.36 17.12 -2.67
C LEU A 17 8.76 15.79 -3.15
N MET A 18 9.55 14.74 -3.29
CA MET A 18 9.07 13.41 -3.70
C MET A 18 7.93 12.86 -2.83
N ASN A 19 7.90 13.22 -1.55
CA ASN A 19 6.86 12.79 -0.62
C ASN A 19 5.54 13.56 -0.76
N ARG A 20 5.50 14.66 -1.53
CA ARG A 20 4.33 15.52 -1.74
C ARG A 20 3.85 15.60 -3.19
N GLY A 21 4.61 15.07 -4.11
CA GLY A 21 4.40 15.10 -5.56
C GLY A 21 5.73 15.21 -6.28
N CYS A 22 5.75 14.84 -7.54
CA CYS A 22 6.94 14.89 -8.34
C CYS A 22 7.04 16.26 -9.02
N GLN A 23 8.18 16.90 -8.91
CA GLN A 23 8.59 18.10 -9.64
C GLN A 23 7.65 19.32 -9.51
N LEU A 24 7.94 20.16 -8.54
CA LEU A 24 7.57 21.56 -8.61
C LEU A 24 8.64 22.26 -9.46
N SER A 25 8.21 23.00 -10.48
CA SER A 25 9.13 23.91 -11.16
C SER A 25 9.59 25.01 -10.18
N THR A 26 10.76 25.56 -10.38
CA THR A 26 11.30 26.65 -9.55
C THR A 26 10.43 27.92 -9.59
N GLU A 27 9.60 28.06 -10.63
CA GLU A 27 8.65 29.15 -10.79
C GLU A 27 7.25 28.57 -10.86
N TYR A 28 6.47 28.78 -9.80
CA TYR A 28 5.09 28.35 -9.75
C TYR A 28 4.17 29.44 -10.35
N THR A 29 3.33 29.03 -11.29
CA THR A 29 2.21 29.85 -11.79
C THR A 29 0.88 29.27 -11.32
N PRO A 30 -0.12 30.09 -10.94
CA PRO A 30 -1.45 29.62 -10.56
C PRO A 30 -2.07 28.76 -11.67
N GLY A 31 -2.60 27.58 -11.31
CA GLY A 31 -3.11 26.60 -12.26
C GLY A 31 -2.06 25.61 -12.79
N GLN A 32 -0.79 25.77 -12.43
CA GLN A 32 0.23 24.81 -12.79
C GLN A 32 -0.03 23.46 -12.11
N LYS A 33 -0.03 22.40 -12.91
CA LYS A 33 -0.21 21.03 -12.42
C LYS A 33 1.12 20.48 -11.94
N VAL A 34 1.09 19.84 -10.76
CA VAL A 34 2.21 19.02 -10.29
C VAL A 34 2.16 17.71 -11.06
N LEU A 35 3.13 17.53 -11.95
CA LEU A 35 3.23 16.29 -12.73
C LEU A 35 3.48 15.11 -11.82
N SER A 36 2.70 14.06 -12.00
CA SER A 36 2.89 12.80 -11.34
C SER A 36 3.95 11.99 -12.08
N CYS A 37 4.92 11.44 -11.36
CA CYS A 37 6.01 10.65 -11.95
C CYS A 37 5.60 9.22 -12.35
N GLY A 38 4.31 8.90 -12.40
CA GLY A 38 3.82 7.55 -12.72
C GLY A 38 4.12 6.48 -11.65
N ARG A 39 5.10 6.72 -10.78
CA ARG A 39 5.49 5.81 -9.68
C ARG A 39 4.84 6.18 -8.34
N CYS A 40 4.14 7.30 -8.30
CA CYS A 40 3.47 7.74 -7.09
C CYS A 40 2.29 6.83 -6.78
N LYS A 41 2.24 6.26 -5.59
CA LYS A 41 1.08 5.65 -4.93
C LYS A 41 -0.22 6.46 -5.04
N LEU A 42 -0.09 7.71 -5.46
CA LEU A 42 -1.10 8.75 -5.47
C LEU A 42 -1.68 8.98 -6.87
N ASN A 43 -1.17 8.29 -7.90
CA ASN A 43 -1.80 8.26 -9.20
C ASN A 43 -3.07 7.43 -9.11
N GLN A 44 -4.17 8.08 -9.35
CA GLN A 44 -5.47 7.44 -9.44
C GLN A 44 -6.02 7.68 -10.83
N PHE A 45 -6.43 6.60 -11.48
CA PHE A 45 -7.13 6.68 -12.75
C PHE A 45 -8.60 7.00 -12.46
N ASP A 46 -9.09 8.10 -13.00
CA ASP A 46 -10.50 8.46 -12.95
C ASP A 46 -11.23 7.81 -14.13
N TRP A 47 -11.81 6.65 -13.89
CA TRP A 47 -12.61 5.91 -14.87
C TRP A 47 -14.04 6.46 -15.06
N LEU A 48 -14.45 7.44 -14.25
CA LEU A 48 -15.72 8.15 -14.36
C LEU A 48 -15.57 9.53 -15.00
N LYS A 49 -14.37 9.91 -15.44
CA LYS A 49 -14.09 11.25 -15.96
C LYS A 49 -15.00 11.62 -17.15
N ASP A 50 -15.25 10.65 -18.03
CA ASP A 50 -16.04 10.84 -19.24
C ASP A 50 -17.53 10.52 -19.01
N TYR A 51 -17.92 10.17 -17.79
CA TYR A 51 -19.30 9.94 -17.42
C TYR A 51 -19.95 11.27 -17.03
N GLU A 52 -20.52 11.93 -18.01
CA GLU A 52 -21.38 13.10 -17.80
C GLU A 52 -22.67 12.66 -17.10
N ASN A 53 -22.73 12.85 -15.81
CA ASN A 53 -23.98 12.70 -15.08
C ASN A 53 -24.90 13.85 -15.47
N GLN A 54 -25.84 13.59 -16.39
CA GLN A 54 -26.88 14.53 -16.74
C GLN A 54 -27.62 14.94 -15.47
N GLU A 55 -27.60 16.26 -15.22
CA GLU A 55 -28.52 17.03 -14.41
C GLU A 55 -28.71 16.65 -12.93
N VAL A 56 -27.88 17.25 -12.08
CA VAL A 56 -28.38 17.63 -10.74
C VAL A 56 -28.01 19.10 -10.53
N LYS A 57 -28.99 20.01 -10.70
CA LYS A 57 -28.88 21.39 -10.23
C LYS A 57 -28.65 21.35 -8.71
N GLY A 58 -27.60 22.01 -8.23
CA GLY A 58 -27.19 21.99 -6.82
C GLY A 58 -26.13 20.93 -6.50
N LYS A 59 -25.27 20.61 -7.46
CA LYS A 59 -24.20 19.60 -7.31
C LYS A 59 -23.15 20.08 -6.31
N VAL A 60 -23.01 19.40 -5.21
CA VAL A 60 -21.89 19.63 -4.28
C VAL A 60 -20.62 19.15 -4.94
N CYS A 61 -19.73 20.08 -5.28
CA CYS A 61 -18.43 19.76 -5.86
C CYS A 61 -17.49 19.24 -4.79
N LEU A 62 -17.01 18.02 -4.96
CA LEU A 62 -16.14 17.33 -4.02
C LEU A 62 -14.75 17.10 -4.62
N ALA A 63 -13.73 17.30 -3.81
CA ALA A 63 -12.35 17.03 -4.16
C ALA A 63 -11.66 16.20 -3.07
N GLU A 64 -10.82 15.26 -3.48
CA GLU A 64 -9.81 14.65 -2.62
C GLU A 64 -8.52 15.44 -2.79
N VAL A 65 -7.97 15.93 -1.67
CA VAL A 65 -6.72 16.69 -1.63
C VAL A 65 -5.71 15.92 -0.82
N ARG A 66 -4.50 15.79 -1.35
CA ARG A 66 -3.38 15.15 -0.67
C ARG A 66 -2.39 16.16 -0.13
N PHE A 67 -1.72 15.74 0.91
CA PHE A 67 -0.67 16.46 1.60
C PHE A 67 0.62 15.63 1.61
N LYS A 68 1.37 15.64 2.70
CA LYS A 68 2.59 14.85 2.84
C LYS A 68 2.28 13.34 2.91
N ASN A 69 3.06 12.54 2.22
CA ASN A 69 2.95 11.08 2.20
C ASN A 69 1.52 10.60 1.84
N ASP A 70 0.89 9.86 2.75
CA ASP A 70 -0.44 9.26 2.55
C ASP A 70 -1.58 10.10 3.12
N ARG A 71 -1.29 11.29 3.67
CA ARG A 71 -2.32 12.14 4.25
C ARG A 71 -3.18 12.73 3.13
N LYS A 72 -4.44 12.36 3.11
CA LYS A 72 -5.47 12.83 2.21
C LYS A 72 -6.70 13.21 3.03
N ASP A 73 -7.43 14.20 2.55
CA ASP A 73 -8.70 14.62 3.14
C ASP A 73 -9.66 15.03 2.03
N TYR A 74 -10.96 15.16 2.36
CA TYR A 74 -12.01 15.47 1.44
C TYR A 74 -12.54 16.86 1.72
N PHE A 75 -12.76 17.61 0.63
CA PHE A 75 -13.15 19.01 0.69
C PHE A 75 -14.31 19.31 -0.26
N ILE A 76 -15.09 20.32 0.09
CA ILE A 76 -16.09 20.92 -0.79
C ILE A 76 -15.46 22.13 -1.45
N TYR A 77 -15.78 22.37 -2.71
CA TYR A 77 -15.38 23.57 -3.41
C TYR A 77 -16.56 24.20 -4.16
N PRO A 78 -16.54 25.52 -4.39
CA PRO A 78 -17.62 26.22 -5.09
C PRO A 78 -17.60 25.88 -6.59
N GLU A 79 -18.77 25.87 -7.23
CA GLU A 79 -18.93 25.51 -8.66
C GLU A 79 -18.18 26.45 -9.62
N ASP A 80 -18.00 27.71 -9.22
CA ASP A 80 -17.25 28.71 -9.99
C ASP A 80 -15.74 28.49 -9.99
N LEU A 81 -15.26 27.59 -9.13
CA LEU A 81 -13.87 27.22 -9.07
C LEU A 81 -13.60 25.98 -9.92
N GLU A 82 -13.33 26.17 -11.19
CA GLU A 82 -12.91 25.10 -12.09
C GLU A 82 -11.55 24.54 -11.66
N LEU A 83 -11.55 23.37 -11.04
CA LEU A 83 -10.34 22.69 -10.57
C LEU A 83 -9.98 21.53 -11.48
N GLU A 84 -8.67 21.28 -11.60
CA GLU A 84 -8.14 20.11 -12.27
C GLU A 84 -7.27 19.26 -11.34
N VAL A 85 -7.19 17.96 -11.64
CA VAL A 85 -6.30 17.04 -10.92
C VAL A 85 -4.85 17.47 -11.13
N GLY A 86 -4.09 17.52 -10.03
CA GLY A 86 -2.70 17.98 -10.00
C GLY A 86 -2.52 19.45 -9.63
N GLU A 87 -3.60 20.25 -9.55
CA GLU A 87 -3.50 21.64 -9.11
C GLU A 87 -3.24 21.75 -7.61
N MET A 88 -2.50 22.79 -7.22
CA MET A 88 -2.30 23.15 -5.83
C MET A 88 -3.40 24.08 -5.35
N VAL A 89 -3.97 23.75 -4.19
CA VAL A 89 -5.11 24.46 -3.60
C VAL A 89 -4.85 24.84 -2.15
N ALA A 90 -5.38 26.00 -1.77
CA ALA A 90 -5.44 26.41 -0.38
C ALA A 90 -6.76 25.93 0.24
N VAL A 91 -6.63 25.11 1.27
CA VAL A 91 -7.75 24.44 1.93
C VAL A 91 -7.93 24.89 3.37
N GLU A 92 -9.14 24.78 3.84
CA GLU A 92 -9.50 25.07 5.22
C GLU A 92 -8.80 24.07 6.17
N ALA A 93 -8.13 24.59 7.19
CA ALA A 93 -7.58 23.83 8.28
C ALA A 93 -8.33 24.16 9.59
N ALA A 94 -8.12 23.38 10.64
CA ALA A 94 -8.71 23.69 11.95
C ALA A 94 -8.28 25.06 12.47
N ILE A 95 -7.08 25.51 12.10
CA ILE A 95 -6.56 26.85 12.34
C ILE A 95 -5.80 27.24 11.06
N GLY A 96 -6.10 28.43 10.52
CA GLY A 96 -5.44 28.91 9.31
C GLY A 96 -5.82 28.12 8.05
N HIS A 97 -4.86 27.91 7.16
CA HIS A 97 -5.06 27.20 5.91
C HIS A 97 -3.88 26.26 5.62
N ASP A 98 -4.17 25.21 4.90
CA ASP A 98 -3.13 24.27 4.45
C ASP A 98 -3.04 24.29 2.92
N ILE A 99 -1.91 23.84 2.38
CA ILE A 99 -1.70 23.69 0.96
C ILE A 99 -1.62 22.22 0.61
N GLY A 100 -2.44 21.82 -0.35
CA GLY A 100 -2.46 20.44 -0.83
C GLY A 100 -2.62 20.38 -2.35
N ILE A 101 -2.52 19.17 -2.88
CA ILE A 101 -2.61 18.87 -4.31
C ILE A 101 -3.88 18.08 -4.56
N VAL A 102 -4.69 18.52 -5.50
CA VAL A 102 -5.92 17.83 -5.91
C VAL A 102 -5.57 16.47 -6.54
N THR A 103 -6.14 15.40 -6.02
CA THR A 103 -5.91 14.04 -6.55
C THR A 103 -7.13 13.43 -7.24
N MET A 104 -8.33 13.83 -6.84
CA MET A 104 -9.59 13.39 -7.45
C MET A 104 -10.64 14.48 -7.37
N LEU A 105 -11.53 14.50 -8.35
CA LEU A 105 -12.66 15.41 -8.46
C LEU A 105 -13.93 14.65 -8.85
N GLY A 106 -15.10 15.22 -8.54
CA GLY A 106 -16.38 14.73 -9.02
C GLY A 106 -16.92 13.48 -8.32
N GLU A 107 -17.67 12.64 -9.04
CA GLU A 107 -18.43 11.53 -8.47
C GLU A 107 -17.52 10.41 -7.88
N ILE A 108 -16.35 10.21 -8.47
CA ILE A 108 -15.40 9.20 -7.97
C ILE A 108 -14.98 9.48 -6.52
N VAL A 109 -14.98 10.75 -6.09
CA VAL A 109 -14.68 11.14 -4.71
C VAL A 109 -15.69 10.56 -3.74
N LYS A 110 -17.00 10.54 -4.10
CA LYS A 110 -18.04 9.93 -3.27
C LYS A 110 -17.84 8.43 -3.07
N HIS A 111 -17.43 7.73 -4.13
CA HIS A 111 -17.10 6.30 -4.04
C HIS A 111 -15.88 6.05 -3.14
N GLN A 112 -14.86 6.90 -3.26
CA GLN A 112 -13.68 6.83 -2.41
C GLN A 112 -13.99 7.13 -0.94
N MET A 113 -14.83 8.12 -0.66
CA MET A 113 -15.31 8.43 0.69
C MET A 113 -16.05 7.23 1.31
N LYS A 114 -16.95 6.57 0.55
CA LYS A 114 -17.65 5.36 0.99
C LYS A 114 -16.66 4.23 1.28
N ARG A 115 -15.69 3.98 0.38
CA ARG A 115 -14.65 2.96 0.54
C ARG A 115 -13.79 3.20 1.79
N LYS A 116 -13.46 4.46 2.06
CA LYS A 116 -12.67 4.87 3.24
C LYS A 116 -13.52 5.03 4.51
N LYS A 117 -14.82 4.75 4.44
CA LYS A 117 -15.77 4.88 5.56
C LYS A 117 -15.73 6.29 6.18
N PHE A 118 -15.58 7.31 5.35
CA PHE A 118 -15.60 8.70 5.78
C PHE A 118 -16.98 9.06 6.30
N ARG A 119 -17.08 9.60 7.53
CA ARG A 119 -18.34 9.77 8.24
C ARG A 119 -18.79 11.22 8.43
N THR A 120 -17.92 12.18 8.08
CA THR A 120 -18.25 13.60 8.26
C THR A 120 -19.41 14.00 7.33
N PRO A 121 -20.50 14.58 7.85
CA PRO A 121 -21.59 15.09 7.02
C PRO A 121 -21.10 16.17 6.05
N LEU A 122 -21.73 16.27 4.87
CA LEU A 122 -21.36 17.27 3.87
C LEU A 122 -21.38 18.70 4.41
N ALA A 123 -22.32 19.03 5.30
CA ALA A 123 -22.43 20.35 5.92
C ALA A 123 -21.24 20.74 6.82
N GLU A 124 -20.54 19.74 7.36
CA GLU A 124 -19.39 19.95 8.26
C GLU A 124 -18.04 19.75 7.55
N MET A 125 -18.07 19.47 6.25
CA MET A 125 -16.85 19.28 5.49
C MET A 125 -16.12 20.62 5.30
N LYS A 126 -14.80 20.53 5.39
CA LYS A 126 -13.90 21.65 5.10
C LYS A 126 -13.97 22.06 3.65
N LYS A 127 -13.61 23.32 3.38
CA LYS A 127 -13.71 23.92 2.05
C LYS A 127 -12.35 24.15 1.42
N ILE A 128 -12.30 24.07 0.09
CA ILE A 128 -11.23 24.66 -0.69
C ILE A 128 -11.57 26.12 -0.87
N TYR A 129 -10.66 27.01 -0.46
CA TYR A 129 -10.88 28.43 -0.59
C TYR A 129 -10.60 28.95 -2.01
N ARG A 130 -9.51 28.48 -2.62
CA ARG A 130 -9.02 28.93 -3.92
C ARG A 130 -7.83 28.10 -4.41
N ARG A 131 -7.43 28.29 -5.64
CA ARG A 131 -6.11 27.87 -6.12
C ARG A 131 -5.01 28.53 -5.29
N ALA A 132 -3.93 27.81 -5.05
CA ALA A 132 -2.78 28.35 -4.33
C ALA A 132 -2.18 29.54 -5.12
N ARG A 133 -1.77 30.58 -4.41
CA ARG A 133 -1.07 31.74 -4.97
C ARG A 133 0.44 31.52 -4.86
N PRO A 134 1.28 32.22 -5.64
CA PRO A 134 2.74 32.10 -5.52
C PRO A 134 3.27 32.26 -4.10
N ASN A 135 2.75 33.24 -3.37
CA ASN A 135 3.11 33.47 -1.96
C ASN A 135 2.74 32.30 -1.03
N ASP A 136 1.63 31.62 -1.30
CA ASP A 136 1.22 30.45 -0.52
C ASP A 136 2.20 29.29 -0.74
N VAL A 137 2.59 29.08 -2.00
CA VAL A 137 3.54 28.04 -2.38
C VAL A 137 4.92 28.34 -1.82
N GLU A 138 5.39 29.59 -1.86
CA GLU A 138 6.65 30.00 -1.27
C GLU A 138 6.69 29.75 0.25
N LYS A 139 5.63 30.14 0.96
CA LYS A 139 5.49 29.84 2.39
C LYS A 139 5.50 28.33 2.66
N TRP A 140 4.74 27.57 1.87
CA TRP A 140 4.69 26.12 1.98
C TRP A 140 6.06 25.48 1.73
N LEU A 141 6.79 25.88 0.69
CA LEU A 141 8.15 25.39 0.42
C LEU A 141 9.12 25.72 1.56
N SER A 142 8.99 26.94 2.13
CA SER A 142 9.81 27.31 3.30
C SER A 142 9.44 26.53 4.56
N ALA A 143 8.18 26.10 4.72
CA ALA A 143 7.75 25.20 5.79
C ALA A 143 8.36 23.80 5.64
N ILE A 144 8.37 23.27 4.41
CA ILE A 144 8.97 21.97 4.08
C ILE A 144 10.47 21.95 4.46
N LYS A 145 11.21 23.02 4.17
CA LYS A 145 12.64 23.11 4.51
C LYS A 145 12.93 22.99 6.01
N LEU A 146 11.97 23.36 6.87
CA LEU A 146 12.12 23.28 8.31
C LEU A 146 11.96 21.84 8.85
N GLU A 147 11.30 20.94 8.12
CA GLU A 147 10.87 19.63 8.63
C GLU A 147 12.03 18.75 9.08
N SER A 148 13.11 18.65 8.31
CA SER A 148 14.24 17.78 8.64
C SER A 148 14.99 18.27 9.89
N GLY A 149 15.22 19.58 9.99
CA GLY A 149 15.84 20.21 11.18
C GLY A 149 14.98 20.04 12.43
N THR A 150 13.69 20.29 12.29
CA THR A 150 12.71 20.10 13.39
C THR A 150 12.65 18.64 13.83
N LEU A 151 12.65 17.69 12.91
CA LEU A 151 12.65 16.26 13.21
C LEU A 151 13.89 15.86 14.01
N SER A 152 15.07 16.28 13.56
CA SER A 152 16.35 15.98 14.22
C SER A 152 16.38 16.57 15.63
N ARG A 153 16.01 17.83 15.77
CA ARG A 153 15.98 18.51 17.05
C ARG A 153 14.99 17.89 18.03
N THR A 154 13.79 17.55 17.55
CA THR A 154 12.77 16.90 18.38
C THR A 154 13.21 15.53 18.88
N ARG A 155 13.96 14.75 18.07
CA ARG A 155 14.55 13.47 18.52
C ARG A 155 15.47 13.68 19.72
N THR A 156 16.38 14.65 19.64
CA THR A 156 17.26 14.98 20.75
C THR A 156 16.50 15.38 22.03
N ILE A 157 15.43 16.16 21.89
CA ILE A 157 14.59 16.56 23.03
C ILE A 157 13.87 15.36 23.63
N ALA A 158 13.31 14.47 22.79
CA ALA A 158 12.61 13.27 23.24
C ALA A 158 13.56 12.29 23.97
N GLU A 159 14.78 12.12 23.47
CA GLU A 159 15.85 11.32 24.09
C GLU A 159 16.25 11.89 25.45
N ASN A 160 16.44 13.21 25.54
CA ASN A 160 16.77 13.89 26.78
C ASN A 160 15.65 13.80 27.84
N LEU A 161 14.40 13.60 27.41
CA LEU A 161 13.25 13.36 28.29
C LEU A 161 13.06 11.89 28.65
N GLY A 162 13.87 10.97 28.08
CA GLY A 162 13.76 9.53 28.30
C GLY A 162 12.48 8.93 27.81
N LEU A 163 11.86 9.48 26.75
CA LEU A 163 10.60 9.00 26.21
C LEU A 163 10.81 7.74 25.33
N GLU A 164 10.12 6.66 25.68
CA GLU A 164 10.15 5.40 24.91
C GLU A 164 9.28 5.50 23.64
N MET A 165 9.73 6.30 22.70
CA MET A 165 9.06 6.51 21.41
C MET A 165 10.07 6.75 20.30
N LYS A 166 9.69 6.41 19.09
CA LYS A 166 10.47 6.72 17.89
C LYS A 166 9.75 7.76 17.06
N LEU A 167 10.36 8.92 16.90
CA LEU A 167 9.85 9.97 16.05
C LEU A 167 10.21 9.66 14.59
N ASN A 168 9.21 9.56 13.72
CA ASN A 168 9.37 9.10 12.34
C ASN A 168 9.39 10.24 11.35
N ASP A 169 8.50 11.22 11.50
CA ASP A 169 8.34 12.29 10.54
C ASP A 169 7.69 13.52 11.16
N VAL A 170 7.91 14.68 10.55
CA VAL A 170 7.26 15.95 10.89
C VAL A 170 6.64 16.54 9.63
N GLU A 171 5.43 17.05 9.74
CA GLU A 171 4.70 17.70 8.64
C GLU A 171 4.21 19.07 9.11
N TYR A 172 4.76 20.12 8.51
CA TYR A 172 4.27 21.48 8.74
C TYR A 172 3.03 21.76 7.88
N GLN A 173 2.06 22.45 8.49
CA GLN A 173 0.96 23.07 7.74
C GLN A 173 1.52 24.15 6.81
N GLY A 174 0.87 24.36 5.66
CA GLY A 174 1.36 25.28 4.63
C GLY A 174 1.57 26.73 5.09
N ASP A 175 0.81 27.17 6.08
CA ASP A 175 0.93 28.50 6.69
C ASP A 175 1.93 28.60 7.87
N LYS A 176 2.58 27.48 8.23
CA LYS A 176 3.52 27.32 9.35
C LYS A 176 2.93 27.51 10.75
N THR A 177 1.63 27.56 10.91
CA THR A 177 1.01 27.77 12.25
C THR A 177 0.98 26.49 13.09
N LYS A 178 1.04 25.33 12.44
CA LYS A 178 0.92 24.02 13.07
C LYS A 178 1.90 23.02 12.45
N ALA A 179 2.37 22.04 13.25
CA ALA A 179 3.06 20.88 12.75
C ALA A 179 2.51 19.58 13.37
N ILE A 180 2.47 18.54 12.56
CA ILE A 180 2.08 17.18 12.97
C ILE A 180 3.35 16.36 13.11
N PHE A 181 3.55 15.77 14.27
CA PHE A 181 4.68 14.93 14.61
C PHE A 181 4.21 13.46 14.61
N TYR A 182 4.70 12.68 13.67
CA TYR A 182 4.37 11.26 13.54
C TYR A 182 5.36 10.41 14.32
N TYR A 183 4.84 9.56 15.21
CA TYR A 183 5.67 8.70 16.04
C TYR A 183 5.13 7.27 16.11
N THR A 184 6.02 6.33 16.46
CA THR A 184 5.69 4.96 16.84
C THR A 184 6.11 4.74 18.31
N ALA A 185 5.29 4.00 19.05
CA ALA A 185 5.58 3.57 20.42
C ALA A 185 4.82 2.27 20.70
N ASP A 186 5.40 1.42 21.53
CA ASP A 186 4.78 0.16 21.94
C ASP A 186 3.70 0.35 23.02
N GLY A 187 3.83 1.40 23.82
CA GLY A 187 2.92 1.75 24.90
C GLY A 187 2.38 3.16 24.82
N ARG A 188 1.70 3.58 25.88
CA ARG A 188 1.21 4.95 26.02
C ARG A 188 2.33 5.84 26.50
N VAL A 189 2.60 6.92 25.78
CA VAL A 189 3.65 7.90 26.09
C VAL A 189 3.01 9.18 26.64
N ASP A 190 3.61 9.77 27.67
CA ASP A 190 3.21 11.09 28.19
C ASP A 190 4.01 12.20 27.50
N PHE A 191 3.34 12.98 26.66
CA PHE A 191 3.97 14.03 25.86
C PHE A 191 3.89 15.42 26.47
N ARG A 192 3.33 15.61 27.67
CA ARG A 192 3.04 16.95 28.20
C ARG A 192 4.29 17.83 28.24
N GLU A 193 5.39 17.30 28.76
CA GLU A 193 6.66 18.03 28.79
C GLU A 193 7.27 18.22 27.39
N LEU A 194 7.17 17.19 26.54
CA LEU A 194 7.66 17.29 25.18
C LEU A 194 6.93 18.39 24.42
N ILE A 195 5.58 18.40 24.43
CA ILE A 195 4.77 19.41 23.74
C ILE A 195 5.12 20.82 24.24
N LYS A 196 5.33 21.00 25.58
CA LYS A 196 5.72 22.29 26.15
C LYS A 196 7.05 22.77 25.58
N LYS A 197 8.09 21.94 25.63
CA LYS A 197 9.42 22.25 25.08
C LYS A 197 9.39 22.54 23.57
N LEU A 198 8.66 21.74 22.80
CA LEU A 198 8.55 21.95 21.37
C LEU A 198 7.80 23.24 21.02
N SER A 199 6.73 23.57 21.78
CA SER A 199 6.01 24.82 21.59
C SER A 199 6.87 26.05 21.93
N GLU A 200 7.68 25.96 22.96
CA GLU A 200 8.63 27.02 23.37
C GLU A 200 9.75 27.21 22.35
N GLU A 201 10.24 26.12 21.72
CA GLU A 201 11.35 26.17 20.78
C GLU A 201 10.93 26.57 19.35
N PHE A 202 9.81 26.03 18.87
CA PHE A 202 9.39 26.23 17.49
C PHE A 202 8.29 27.29 17.32
N HIS A 203 7.65 27.74 18.38
CA HIS A 203 6.57 28.73 18.39
C HIS A 203 5.41 28.38 17.47
N ILE A 204 5.07 27.08 17.39
CA ILE A 204 3.99 26.54 16.56
C ILE A 204 3.08 25.65 17.40
N ARG A 205 1.86 25.41 16.87
CA ARG A 205 0.97 24.42 17.49
C ARG A 205 1.42 23.00 17.17
N ILE A 206 1.58 22.19 18.21
CA ILE A 206 2.04 20.80 18.11
C ILE A 206 0.86 19.84 18.11
N GLU A 207 0.83 18.94 17.12
CA GLU A 207 -0.06 17.78 17.11
C GLU A 207 0.77 16.51 17.09
N MET A 208 0.62 15.65 18.10
CA MET A 208 1.27 14.35 18.16
C MET A 208 0.34 13.29 17.53
N ARG A 209 0.84 12.54 16.55
CA ARG A 209 0.06 11.49 15.87
C ARG A 209 0.80 10.16 15.89
N GLN A 210 0.22 9.19 16.58
CA GLN A 210 0.76 7.84 16.58
C GLN A 210 0.46 7.15 15.25
N ILE A 211 1.45 6.46 14.70
CA ILE A 211 1.33 5.62 13.51
C ILE A 211 1.77 4.19 13.81
N GLY A 212 1.21 3.24 13.08
CA GLY A 212 1.64 1.85 13.20
C GLY A 212 2.96 1.59 12.48
N VAL A 213 3.72 0.59 12.92
CA VAL A 213 5.02 0.20 12.33
C VAL A 213 4.95 -0.11 10.83
N ARG A 214 3.79 -0.57 10.31
CA ARG A 214 3.58 -0.78 8.88
C ARG A 214 3.43 0.54 8.12
N GLN A 215 2.76 1.53 8.73
CA GLN A 215 2.66 2.88 8.16
C GLN A 215 4.03 3.57 8.15
N GLU A 216 4.83 3.36 9.18
CA GLU A 216 6.23 3.82 9.20
C GLU A 216 7.01 3.22 8.03
N SER A 217 6.99 1.90 7.88
CA SER A 217 7.67 1.22 6.76
C SER A 217 7.12 1.67 5.38
N ALA A 218 5.83 1.98 5.27
CA ALA A 218 5.23 2.50 4.05
C ALA A 218 5.75 3.89 3.69
N LYS A 219 6.04 4.73 4.70
CA LYS A 219 6.63 6.07 4.50
C LYS A 219 8.10 6.02 4.13
N LEU A 220 8.86 5.11 4.74
CA LEU A 220 10.28 4.91 4.43
C LEU A 220 10.50 4.29 3.05
N GLY A 221 9.55 3.45 2.60
CA GLY A 221 9.69 2.69 1.37
C GLY A 221 10.70 1.56 1.48
N GLY A 222 11.17 1.07 0.33
CA GLY A 222 12.18 0.03 0.23
C GLY A 222 11.75 -1.14 -0.65
N ILE A 223 12.62 -2.14 -0.77
CA ILE A 223 12.43 -3.34 -1.58
C ILE A 223 12.11 -4.52 -0.67
N GLY A 224 11.05 -5.25 -0.98
CA GLY A 224 10.68 -6.46 -0.26
C GLY A 224 11.59 -7.65 -0.58
N SER A 225 11.46 -8.73 0.20
CA SER A 225 12.16 -10.01 -0.07
C SER A 225 11.79 -10.65 -1.41
N CYS A 226 10.73 -10.17 -2.08
CA CYS A 226 10.32 -10.58 -3.42
C CYS A 226 11.00 -9.77 -4.54
N GLY A 227 11.91 -8.83 -4.23
CA GLY A 227 12.60 -7.98 -5.19
C GLY A 227 11.78 -6.81 -5.73
N ARG A 228 10.53 -6.62 -5.27
CA ARG A 228 9.64 -5.51 -5.66
C ARG A 228 9.56 -4.47 -4.55
N GLU A 229 9.15 -3.25 -4.89
CA GLU A 229 8.80 -2.24 -3.89
C GLU A 229 7.82 -2.80 -2.86
N LEU A 230 7.92 -2.30 -1.62
CA LEU A 230 7.01 -2.70 -0.55
C LEU A 230 5.56 -2.43 -0.94
N CYS A 231 4.69 -3.45 -0.85
CA CYS A 231 3.27 -3.31 -1.15
C CYS A 231 2.60 -2.18 -0.34
N CYS A 232 3.02 -2.00 0.92
CA CYS A 232 2.54 -0.90 1.77
C CYS A 232 3.01 0.48 1.29
N ALA A 233 4.15 0.57 0.61
CA ALA A 233 4.66 1.83 0.05
C ALA A 233 4.07 2.14 -1.34
N SER A 234 3.67 1.11 -2.11
CA SER A 234 3.22 1.27 -3.49
C SER A 234 1.70 1.33 -3.66
N TRP A 235 0.94 0.29 -3.32
CA TRP A 235 -0.47 0.18 -3.68
C TRP A 235 -1.43 -0.15 -2.52
N ILE A 236 -0.98 -0.82 -1.45
CA ILE A 236 -1.85 -1.12 -0.30
C ILE A 236 -2.08 0.16 0.51
N CYS A 237 -3.33 0.58 0.59
CA CYS A 237 -3.76 1.77 1.36
C CYS A 237 -4.50 1.41 2.64
N ASP A 238 -5.04 0.18 2.75
CA ASP A 238 -5.74 -0.32 3.93
C ASP A 238 -4.93 -1.43 4.59
N PHE A 239 -4.54 -1.21 5.84
CA PHE A 239 -3.66 -2.11 6.59
C PHE A 239 -4.44 -2.99 7.54
N GLN A 240 -4.92 -4.12 7.04
CA GLN A 240 -5.55 -5.13 7.87
C GLN A 240 -4.52 -5.97 8.62
N SER A 241 -4.92 -6.47 9.79
CA SER A 241 -4.12 -7.42 10.56
C SER A 241 -4.00 -8.75 9.80
N VAL A 242 -2.79 -9.25 9.66
CA VAL A 242 -2.51 -10.56 9.05
C VAL A 242 -2.32 -11.58 10.16
N THR A 243 -3.12 -12.65 10.14
CA THR A 243 -3.05 -13.74 11.12
C THR A 243 -2.17 -14.88 10.61
N THR A 244 -1.68 -15.72 11.51
CA THR A 244 -0.90 -16.92 11.16
C THR A 244 -1.73 -17.96 10.38
N ASN A 245 -3.06 -17.93 10.53
CA ASN A 245 -3.95 -18.79 9.77
C ASN A 245 -3.86 -18.55 8.26
N VAL A 246 -3.66 -17.30 7.85
CA VAL A 246 -3.48 -16.93 6.43
C VAL A 246 -2.25 -17.63 5.83
N ALA A 247 -1.14 -17.71 6.57
CA ALA A 247 0.05 -18.43 6.13
C ALA A 247 -0.18 -19.95 6.09
N ARG A 248 -0.98 -20.49 7.02
CA ARG A 248 -1.33 -21.91 7.06
C ARG A 248 -2.17 -22.32 5.85
N VAL A 249 -3.17 -21.53 5.49
CA VAL A 249 -4.02 -21.77 4.31
C VAL A 249 -3.19 -21.77 3.03
N GLN A 250 -2.17 -20.92 2.95
CA GLN A 250 -1.22 -20.86 1.83
C GLN A 250 -0.12 -21.94 1.92
N GLN A 251 -0.20 -22.82 2.90
CA GLN A 251 0.76 -23.92 3.12
C GLN A 251 2.23 -23.47 3.26
N LEU A 252 2.43 -22.26 3.77
CA LEU A 252 3.76 -21.72 4.00
C LEU A 252 4.35 -22.26 5.30
N SER A 253 5.66 -22.55 5.26
CA SER A 253 6.39 -22.93 6.46
C SER A 253 6.23 -21.87 7.56
N PRO A 254 5.97 -22.27 8.83
CA PRO A 254 5.78 -21.35 9.94
C PRO A 254 7.08 -20.69 10.43
N ASN A 255 7.97 -20.31 9.51
CA ASN A 255 9.22 -19.64 9.81
C ASN A 255 8.97 -18.12 9.88
N PRO A 256 9.06 -17.47 11.07
CA PRO A 256 8.79 -16.06 11.25
C PRO A 256 9.65 -15.17 10.34
N GLN A 257 10.92 -15.50 10.13
CA GLN A 257 11.85 -14.73 9.29
C GLN A 257 11.40 -14.69 7.82
N LYS A 258 10.84 -15.80 7.31
CA LYS A 258 10.31 -15.84 5.94
C LYS A 258 8.95 -15.17 5.80
N LEU A 259 8.14 -15.15 6.86
CA LEU A 259 6.80 -14.60 6.86
C LEU A 259 6.73 -13.13 7.25
N ALA A 260 7.73 -12.59 7.96
CA ALA A 260 7.77 -11.19 8.38
C ALA A 260 8.14 -10.26 7.21
N GLY A 261 7.48 -9.09 7.19
CA GLY A 261 7.85 -7.96 6.35
C GLY A 261 8.93 -7.10 7.01
N GLN A 262 9.41 -6.07 6.33
CA GLN A 262 10.38 -5.11 6.88
C GLN A 262 9.84 -4.38 8.13
N CYS A 263 8.53 -4.26 8.27
CA CYS A 263 7.87 -3.69 9.45
C CYS A 263 7.84 -4.64 10.67
N GLY A 264 8.45 -5.84 10.61
CA GLY A 264 8.39 -6.84 11.68
C GLY A 264 7.04 -7.56 11.87
N LYS A 265 5.97 -7.13 11.18
CA LYS A 265 4.67 -7.81 11.16
C LYS A 265 4.59 -8.78 9.96
N LEU A 266 3.65 -9.73 9.99
CA LEU A 266 3.44 -10.63 8.85
C LEU A 266 3.21 -9.86 7.55
N LYS A 267 3.75 -10.38 6.44
CA LYS A 267 3.66 -9.77 5.11
C LYS A 267 2.21 -9.51 4.72
N CYS A 268 1.92 -8.28 4.29
CA CYS A 268 0.57 -7.88 3.86
C CYS A 268 0.10 -8.55 2.56
N CYS A 269 1.03 -8.97 1.69
CA CYS A 269 0.72 -9.74 0.49
C CYS A 269 0.05 -11.10 0.81
N LEU A 270 0.35 -11.70 1.96
CA LEU A 270 -0.32 -12.94 2.40
C LEU A 270 -1.83 -12.74 2.52
N ASN A 271 -2.25 -11.61 3.10
CA ASN A 271 -3.67 -11.31 3.27
C ASN A 271 -4.35 -10.96 1.92
N PHE A 272 -3.61 -10.34 1.02
CA PHE A 272 -4.11 -10.00 -0.31
C PHE A 272 -4.43 -11.24 -1.16
N GLU A 273 -3.58 -12.26 -1.07
CA GLU A 273 -3.76 -13.51 -1.82
C GLU A 273 -4.71 -14.50 -1.13
N TYR A 274 -5.08 -14.26 0.14
CA TYR A 274 -5.80 -15.21 0.97
C TYR A 274 -7.11 -15.70 0.37
N GLU A 275 -7.94 -14.79 -0.14
CA GLU A 275 -9.24 -15.13 -0.72
C GLU A 275 -9.08 -16.01 -1.96
N ALA A 276 -8.09 -15.75 -2.80
CA ALA A 276 -7.79 -16.56 -3.97
C ALA A 276 -7.40 -18.00 -3.60
N TYR A 277 -6.60 -18.17 -2.53
CA TYR A 277 -6.27 -19.51 -2.01
C TYR A 277 -7.49 -20.20 -1.43
N VAL A 278 -8.34 -19.51 -0.67
CA VAL A 278 -9.56 -20.08 -0.10
C VAL A 278 -10.51 -20.55 -1.20
N ASP A 279 -10.68 -19.74 -2.26
CA ASP A 279 -11.55 -20.10 -3.37
C ASP A 279 -11.00 -21.30 -4.16
N ALA A 280 -9.71 -21.32 -4.44
CA ALA A 280 -9.07 -22.43 -5.12
C ALA A 280 -9.14 -23.73 -4.29
N LEU A 281 -8.99 -23.66 -2.96
CA LEU A 281 -9.08 -24.81 -2.07
C LEU A 281 -10.48 -25.43 -2.02
N LYS A 282 -11.54 -24.73 -2.37
CA LYS A 282 -12.91 -25.31 -2.45
C LYS A 282 -13.00 -26.45 -3.45
N ALA A 283 -12.15 -26.48 -4.46
CA ALA A 283 -12.09 -27.55 -5.45
C ALA A 283 -11.41 -28.82 -4.91
N PHE A 284 -10.63 -28.71 -3.85
CA PHE A 284 -9.83 -29.82 -3.31
C PHE A 284 -10.65 -30.73 -2.39
N SER A 285 -10.26 -32.01 -2.37
CA SER A 285 -10.80 -33.00 -1.42
C SER A 285 -10.16 -32.82 -0.04
N ASP A 286 -10.83 -33.31 1.01
CA ASP A 286 -10.29 -33.28 2.37
C ASP A 286 -8.93 -33.99 2.43
N PRO A 287 -7.86 -33.33 2.89
CA PRO A 287 -6.53 -33.93 3.02
C PRO A 287 -6.46 -35.15 3.94
N ASN A 288 -7.42 -35.31 4.85
CA ASN A 288 -7.44 -36.45 5.80
C ASN A 288 -7.97 -37.73 5.17
N ILE A 289 -8.53 -37.67 3.96
CA ILE A 289 -9.04 -38.88 3.30
C ILE A 289 -7.84 -39.72 2.80
N VAL A 290 -7.75 -40.94 3.29
CA VAL A 290 -6.79 -41.95 2.80
C VAL A 290 -7.35 -42.55 1.51
N LEU A 291 -6.51 -42.63 0.48
CA LEU A 291 -6.88 -43.27 -0.78
C LEU A 291 -6.45 -44.74 -0.73
N HIS A 292 -7.40 -45.66 -0.97
CA HIS A 292 -7.17 -47.08 -0.92
C HIS A 292 -6.96 -47.65 -2.34
N PHE A 293 -5.82 -48.30 -2.54
CA PHE A 293 -5.42 -49.00 -3.77
C PHE A 293 -5.17 -50.47 -3.51
N GLU A 294 -5.12 -51.29 -4.53
CA GLU A 294 -4.71 -52.71 -4.40
C GLU A 294 -3.24 -52.83 -3.98
N SER A 295 -2.39 -51.89 -4.43
CA SER A 295 -0.96 -51.82 -4.08
C SER A 295 -0.68 -51.23 -2.69
N GLY A 296 -1.68 -50.72 -1.99
CA GLY A 296 -1.55 -50.16 -0.63
C GLY A 296 -2.28 -48.83 -0.44
N ASP A 297 -2.26 -48.34 0.77
CA ASP A 297 -2.92 -47.10 1.13
C ASP A 297 -2.01 -45.89 0.87
N ALA A 298 -2.57 -44.83 0.26
CA ALA A 298 -1.87 -43.59 -0.01
C ALA A 298 -2.40 -42.45 0.87
N ILE A 299 -1.46 -41.69 1.44
CA ILE A 299 -1.73 -40.56 2.33
C ILE A 299 -1.33 -39.24 1.67
N HIS A 300 -2.12 -38.24 1.92
CA HIS A 300 -1.88 -36.87 1.43
C HIS A 300 -0.62 -36.27 2.07
N GLN A 301 0.19 -35.56 1.29
CA GLN A 301 1.40 -34.88 1.73
C GLN A 301 1.27 -33.34 1.66
N LYS A 302 0.86 -32.82 0.51
CA LYS A 302 0.68 -31.37 0.27
C LYS A 302 -0.23 -31.11 -0.92
N ASN A 303 -0.70 -29.87 -1.06
CA ASN A 303 -1.43 -29.40 -2.22
C ASN A 303 -0.59 -28.40 -3.03
N ASP A 304 -0.69 -28.41 -4.34
CA ASP A 304 -0.33 -27.29 -5.20
C ASP A 304 -1.63 -26.64 -5.67
N VAL A 305 -2.01 -25.58 -4.95
CA VAL A 305 -3.36 -25.02 -5.03
C VAL A 305 -3.66 -24.46 -6.43
N PHE A 306 -2.69 -23.78 -7.05
CA PHE A 306 -2.91 -23.13 -8.34
C PHE A 306 -2.77 -24.09 -9.53
N LYS A 307 -1.99 -25.16 -9.38
CA LYS A 307 -1.91 -26.21 -10.40
C LYS A 307 -3.05 -27.23 -10.30
N GLY A 308 -3.88 -27.18 -9.25
CA GLY A 308 -4.94 -28.15 -9.03
C GLY A 308 -4.41 -29.55 -8.78
N ILE A 309 -3.27 -29.69 -8.09
CA ILE A 309 -2.59 -30.95 -7.87
C ILE A 309 -2.55 -31.27 -6.37
N MET A 310 -2.86 -32.51 -6.03
CA MET A 310 -2.67 -33.09 -4.69
C MET A 310 -1.50 -34.08 -4.73
N TRP A 311 -0.60 -33.98 -3.77
CA TRP A 311 0.55 -34.85 -3.66
C TRP A 311 0.28 -35.93 -2.65
N TYR A 312 0.44 -37.20 -3.07
CA TYR A 312 0.24 -38.40 -2.26
C TYR A 312 1.50 -39.25 -2.24
N SER A 313 1.67 -40.00 -1.17
CA SER A 313 2.67 -41.07 -1.08
C SER A 313 2.05 -42.29 -0.45
N TYR A 314 2.56 -43.51 -0.78
CA TYR A 314 2.15 -44.72 -0.07
C TYR A 314 2.57 -44.65 1.39
N THR A 315 1.79 -45.28 2.26
CA THR A 315 2.09 -45.39 3.70
C THR A 315 3.42 -46.07 3.95
N ASN A 316 3.75 -47.08 3.12
CA ASN A 316 4.96 -47.88 3.21
C ASN A 316 6.18 -47.26 2.51
N ASP A 317 5.96 -46.28 1.59
CA ASP A 317 7.02 -45.57 0.87
C ASP A 317 6.76 -44.07 0.87
N LYS A 318 7.19 -43.41 1.93
CA LYS A 318 7.02 -41.94 2.09
C LYS A 318 8.01 -41.12 1.24
N GLY A 319 9.03 -41.77 0.69
CA GLY A 319 10.04 -41.11 -0.14
C GLY A 319 9.56 -40.81 -1.56
N ASN A 320 8.64 -41.61 -2.07
CA ASN A 320 8.12 -41.48 -3.43
C ASN A 320 6.79 -40.74 -3.42
N ILE A 321 6.87 -39.44 -3.68
CA ILE A 321 5.70 -38.53 -3.65
C ILE A 321 5.21 -38.30 -5.09
N MET A 322 3.93 -38.59 -5.34
CA MET A 322 3.30 -38.51 -6.67
C MET A 322 2.29 -37.38 -6.75
N ALA A 323 2.27 -36.70 -7.88
CA ALA A 323 1.40 -35.59 -8.19
C ALA A 323 0.13 -36.08 -8.90
N ILE A 324 -1.05 -35.86 -8.31
CA ILE A 324 -2.34 -36.30 -8.86
C ILE A 324 -3.26 -35.10 -9.05
N PRO A 325 -3.87 -34.92 -10.20
CA PRO A 325 -4.88 -33.89 -10.43
C PRO A 325 -6.08 -34.04 -9.49
N VAL A 326 -6.63 -32.93 -9.03
CA VAL A 326 -7.76 -32.92 -8.07
C VAL A 326 -8.97 -33.72 -8.59
N ASP A 327 -9.25 -33.64 -9.89
CA ASP A 327 -10.36 -34.38 -10.48
C ASP A 327 -10.17 -35.88 -10.37
N LYS A 328 -8.95 -36.36 -10.65
CA LYS A 328 -8.59 -37.78 -10.49
C LYS A 328 -8.68 -38.25 -9.02
N VAL A 329 -8.30 -37.40 -8.09
CA VAL A 329 -8.48 -37.71 -6.65
C VAL A 329 -9.95 -37.87 -6.29
N LYS A 330 -10.85 -37.04 -6.84
CA LYS A 330 -12.29 -37.18 -6.65
C LYS A 330 -12.83 -38.47 -7.21
N ASP A 331 -12.37 -38.86 -8.40
CA ASP A 331 -12.73 -40.15 -9.04
C ASP A 331 -12.31 -41.34 -8.18
N ILE A 332 -11.07 -41.31 -7.65
CA ILE A 332 -10.56 -42.36 -6.76
C ILE A 332 -11.40 -42.46 -5.48
N ILE A 333 -11.71 -41.29 -4.87
CA ILE A 333 -12.57 -41.24 -3.67
C ILE A 333 -13.95 -41.82 -3.97
N ALA A 334 -14.52 -41.52 -5.15
CA ALA A 334 -15.82 -42.05 -5.56
C ALA A 334 -15.79 -43.57 -5.77
N LEU A 335 -14.69 -44.13 -6.33
CA LEU A 335 -14.46 -45.57 -6.45
C LEU A 335 -14.32 -46.25 -5.09
N ASN A 336 -13.50 -45.68 -4.20
CA ASN A 336 -13.30 -46.18 -2.85
C ASN A 336 -14.62 -46.24 -2.05
N LYS A 337 -15.48 -45.22 -2.18
CA LYS A 337 -16.82 -45.19 -1.56
C LYS A 337 -17.73 -46.30 -2.07
N LYS A 338 -17.53 -46.78 -3.30
CA LYS A 338 -18.23 -47.92 -3.90
C LYS A 338 -17.61 -49.26 -3.56
N GLY A 339 -16.55 -49.27 -2.72
CA GLY A 339 -15.82 -50.50 -2.35
C GLY A 339 -14.83 -50.98 -3.42
N GLN A 340 -14.62 -50.21 -4.49
CA GLN A 340 -13.67 -50.54 -5.55
C GLN A 340 -12.31 -49.90 -5.26
N LYS A 341 -11.26 -50.71 -5.35
CA LYS A 341 -9.86 -50.25 -5.17
C LYS A 341 -9.18 -50.19 -6.53
N PRO A 342 -8.73 -49.00 -6.99
CA PRO A 342 -7.89 -48.92 -8.19
C PRO A 342 -6.56 -49.66 -8.02
N ASN A 343 -5.92 -50.05 -9.12
CA ASN A 343 -4.71 -50.88 -9.07
C ASN A 343 -3.53 -50.13 -8.42
N LYS A 344 -3.08 -49.04 -9.03
CA LYS A 344 -1.88 -48.30 -8.60
C LYS A 344 -2.05 -46.82 -8.61
N LEU A 345 -1.35 -46.14 -7.70
CA LEU A 345 -1.33 -44.66 -7.60
C LEU A 345 -0.65 -44.04 -8.82
N GLU A 346 0.37 -44.72 -9.39
CA GLU A 346 1.14 -44.28 -10.55
C GLU A 346 0.28 -44.05 -11.81
N ASP A 347 -0.79 -44.85 -11.97
CA ASP A 347 -1.68 -44.77 -13.14
C ASP A 347 -2.44 -43.41 -13.23
N TYR A 348 -2.52 -42.75 -12.09
CA TYR A 348 -3.21 -41.43 -11.97
C TYR A 348 -2.22 -40.27 -11.83
N ALA A 349 -0.93 -40.53 -11.73
CA ALA A 349 0.10 -39.54 -11.55
C ALA A 349 0.34 -38.72 -12.84
N VAL A 350 0.60 -37.44 -12.71
CA VAL A 350 1.01 -36.57 -13.83
C VAL A 350 2.43 -36.95 -14.24
N THR A 351 2.59 -37.47 -15.45
CA THR A 351 3.88 -37.81 -16.03
C THR A 351 4.72 -36.55 -16.27
N LYS A 352 6.03 -36.60 -16.08
CA LYS A 352 6.95 -35.44 -16.20
C LYS A 352 6.91 -34.74 -17.57
N GLU A 353 6.42 -35.39 -18.62
CA GLU A 353 6.30 -34.82 -19.96
C GLU A 353 5.24 -33.70 -20.08
N ALA A 354 4.23 -33.68 -19.20
CA ALA A 354 3.24 -32.60 -19.14
C ALA A 354 3.74 -31.33 -18.42
N GLN A 355 4.89 -31.39 -17.75
CA GLN A 355 5.44 -30.25 -17.00
C GLN A 355 6.32 -29.32 -17.85
N THR A 356 6.76 -29.74 -19.02
CA THR A 356 7.64 -28.94 -19.90
C THR A 356 6.92 -27.88 -20.73
N ASN A 357 5.59 -27.94 -20.87
CA ASN A 357 4.83 -26.99 -21.69
C ASN A 357 4.30 -25.73 -20.97
N THR A 358 4.63 -25.52 -19.70
CA THR A 358 4.24 -24.31 -18.96
C THR A 358 5.43 -23.41 -18.58
N ASN A 359 6.66 -23.77 -18.98
CA ASN A 359 7.83 -22.90 -18.92
C ASN A 359 8.18 -22.39 -20.32
N GLU A 360 7.26 -21.70 -21.00
CA GLU A 360 7.64 -20.74 -22.01
C GLU A 360 8.24 -19.51 -21.31
N GLY A 361 9.44 -19.68 -20.77
CA GLY A 361 10.35 -18.58 -20.57
C GLY A 361 10.67 -18.00 -21.95
N TYR A 362 10.67 -16.71 -22.07
CA TYR A 362 11.11 -15.97 -23.26
C TYR A 362 12.36 -16.62 -23.82
N GLY A 363 12.24 -17.16 -25.05
CA GLY A 363 13.36 -17.80 -25.72
C GLY A 363 14.46 -16.76 -26.02
N GLU A 364 15.72 -17.21 -26.09
CA GLU A 364 16.84 -16.33 -26.48
C GLU A 364 16.60 -15.53 -27.78
N ALA A 365 15.68 -16.01 -28.64
CA ALA A 365 15.25 -15.33 -29.86
C ALA A 365 14.39 -14.09 -29.61
N ASP A 366 13.65 -14.04 -28.49
CA ASP A 366 12.81 -12.88 -28.14
C ASP A 366 13.65 -11.79 -27.42
N LEU A 367 14.69 -12.19 -26.74
CA LEU A 367 15.65 -11.24 -26.12
C LEU A 367 16.50 -10.51 -27.18
N LYS A 368 16.81 -11.15 -28.32
CA LYS A 368 17.51 -10.50 -29.43
C LYS A 368 16.67 -9.44 -30.15
N LYS A 369 15.36 -9.57 -30.21
CA LYS A 369 14.46 -8.57 -30.83
C LYS A 369 14.22 -7.33 -29.98
N MET A 370 14.61 -7.34 -28.71
CA MET A 370 14.49 -6.17 -27.80
C MET A 370 15.80 -5.36 -27.72
N SER A 371 16.87 -5.77 -28.40
CA SER A 371 18.18 -5.08 -28.43
C SER A 371 18.49 -4.35 -29.75
N ASP A 372 17.59 -4.39 -30.72
CA ASP A 372 17.54 -3.54 -31.92
C ASP A 372 16.42 -2.51 -31.77
#